data_dbbf9cbee92f160a1bcaffbfb148a7d4
#
_entry.id   dbbf9cbee92f160a1bcaffbfb148a7d4
#
_cell.length_a   1.000
_cell.length_b   1.000
_cell.length_c   1.000
_cell.angle_alpha   90.00
_cell.angle_beta   90.00
_cell.angle_gamma   90.00
#
_symmetry.space_group_name_H-M   'P 1'
#
loop_
_entity.id
_entity.type
_entity.pdbx_description
1 polymer ?
#
loop_
_entity_poly.entity_id
_entity_poly.type
_entity_poly.pdbx_seq_one_letter_code
_entity_poly.pdbx_strand_id
1 'polypeptide(L)' 'MNPTPRQSQEIHKNYEKVVEHLINEGYAEDKESADNIINGMSETWFNLIVND' A
#
# COMPACT_ATOMS: atom_id res chain seq x y z
N MET A 1 -13.98 -12.72 19.58
CA MET A 1 -13.57 -12.59 19.39
C MET A 1 -12.48 -12.55 18.73
N ASN A 2 -12.18 -12.49 17.79
CA ASN A 2 -11.17 -12.60 17.11
C ASN A 2 -11.04 -11.67 16.06
N PRO A 3 -10.69 -10.48 16.20
CA PRO A 3 -10.59 -9.46 15.20
C PRO A 3 -9.36 -9.60 14.33
N THR A 4 -8.51 -10.46 14.67
CA THR A 4 -7.24 -10.58 13.99
C THR A 4 -7.35 -10.81 12.49
N PRO A 5 -8.21 -11.72 12.01
CA PRO A 5 -8.30 -11.92 10.56
C PRO A 5 -8.73 -10.66 9.83
N ARG A 6 -9.57 -9.87 10.49
CA ARG A 6 -10.02 -8.66 9.90
C ARG A 6 -8.88 -7.66 9.73
N GLN A 7 -8.03 -7.57 10.75
CA GLN A 7 -6.88 -6.68 10.68
C GLN A 7 -5.93 -7.10 9.57
N SER A 8 -5.74 -8.40 9.40
CA SER A 8 -4.88 -8.89 8.34
C SER A 8 -5.40 -8.48 6.98
N GLN A 9 -6.71 -8.57 6.80
CA GLN A 9 -7.30 -8.18 5.54
C GLN A 9 -7.12 -6.70 5.27
N GLU A 10 -7.23 -5.88 6.31
CA GLU A 10 -7.04 -4.46 6.14
C GLU A 10 -5.62 -4.12 5.72
N ILE A 11 -4.65 -4.83 6.29
CA ILE A 11 -3.27 -4.60 5.93
C ILE A 11 -3.04 -4.91 4.46
N HIS A 12 -3.58 -6.03 4.00
CA HIS A 12 -3.44 -6.41 2.60
C HIS A 12 -4.13 -5.41 1.69
N LYS A 13 -5.31 -4.97 2.06
CA LYS A 13 -6.02 -4.00 1.25
C LYS A 13 -5.26 -2.69 1.16
N ASN A 14 -4.68 -2.26 2.28
CA ASN A 14 -3.93 -1.02 2.30
C ASN A 14 -2.72 -1.11 1.40
N TYR A 15 -2.02 -2.24 1.44
CA TYR A 15 -0.86 -2.44 0.60
C TYR A 15 -1.23 -2.39 -0.88
N GLU A 16 -2.30 -3.10 -1.25
CA GLU A 16 -2.74 -3.11 -2.63
C GLU A 16 -3.18 -1.73 -3.09
N LYS A 17 -3.82 -0.98 -2.20
CA LYS A 17 -4.24 0.37 -2.53
C LYS A 17 -3.05 1.24 -2.87
N VAL A 18 -1.99 1.12 -2.10
CA VAL A 18 -0.79 1.90 -2.36
C VAL A 18 -0.13 1.47 -3.67
N VAL A 19 -0.07 0.15 -3.92
CA VAL A 19 0.49 -0.35 -5.17
C VAL A 19 -0.27 0.23 -6.36
N GLU A 20 -1.58 0.17 -6.31
CA GLU A 20 -2.39 0.70 -7.41
C GLU A 20 -2.21 2.20 -7.56
N HIS A 21 -2.14 2.90 -6.44
CA HIS A 21 -1.94 4.33 -6.48
C HIS A 21 -0.64 4.69 -7.19
N LEU A 22 0.43 3.99 -6.85
CA LEU A 22 1.73 4.27 -7.45
C LEU A 22 1.73 4.01 -8.94
N ILE A 23 1.06 2.94 -9.36
CA ILE A 23 0.98 2.62 -10.77
C ILE A 23 0.12 3.65 -11.51
N ASN A 24 -1.02 4.00 -10.94
CA ASN A 24 -1.94 4.94 -11.57
C ASN A 24 -1.34 6.33 -11.70
N GLU A 25 -0.54 6.73 -10.73
CA GLU A 25 0.07 8.05 -10.75
C GLU A 25 1.36 8.08 -11.56
N GLY A 26 1.80 6.92 -12.03
CA GLY A 26 3.00 6.88 -12.85
C GLY A 26 4.30 6.76 -12.09
N TYR A 27 4.23 6.55 -10.78
CA TYR A 27 5.45 6.37 -10.00
C TYR A 27 6.06 4.99 -10.23
N ALA A 28 5.24 4.03 -10.59
CA ALA A 28 5.67 2.66 -10.81
C ALA A 28 5.09 2.14 -12.11
N GLU A 29 5.86 1.29 -12.80
CA GLU A 29 5.40 0.70 -14.05
C GLU A 29 4.55 -0.52 -13.80
N ASP A 30 4.90 -1.26 -12.75
CA ASP A 30 4.20 -2.49 -12.44
C ASP A 30 4.29 -2.74 -10.94
N LYS A 31 3.79 -3.90 -10.52
CA LYS A 31 3.73 -4.21 -9.11
C LYS A 31 5.13 -4.32 -8.49
N GLU A 32 6.05 -4.88 -9.23
CA GLU A 32 7.41 -5.04 -8.70
C GLU A 32 8.04 -3.69 -8.41
N SER A 33 7.89 -2.75 -9.32
CA SER A 33 8.40 -1.40 -9.12
C SER A 33 7.70 -0.74 -7.93
N ALA A 34 6.40 -0.94 -7.81
CA ALA A 34 5.65 -0.38 -6.69
C ALA A 34 6.15 -0.96 -5.37
N ASP A 35 6.42 -2.26 -5.33
CA ASP A 35 6.93 -2.89 -4.12
C ASP A 35 8.25 -2.27 -3.70
N ASN A 36 9.12 -2.01 -4.66
CA ASN A 36 10.41 -1.39 -4.37
C ASN A 36 10.23 0.00 -3.80
N ILE A 37 9.30 0.75 -4.35
CA ILE A 37 9.01 2.09 -3.84
C ILE A 37 8.48 2.01 -2.42
N ILE A 38 7.57 1.09 -2.16
CA ILE A 38 6.99 0.96 -0.83
C ILE A 38 8.05 0.59 0.19
N ASN A 39 9.00 -0.26 -0.18
CA ASN A 39 10.08 -0.64 0.72
C ASN A 39 10.93 0.55 1.14
N GLY A 40 11.03 1.56 0.31
CA GLY A 40 11.79 2.76 0.64
C GLY A 40 10.91 3.93 1.09
N MET A 41 9.61 3.71 1.16
CA MET A 41 8.66 4.78 1.45
C MET A 41 8.57 5.02 2.94
N SER A 42 8.38 6.30 3.32
CA SER A 42 8.18 6.60 4.72
C SER A 42 6.78 6.16 5.16
N GLU A 43 6.66 5.89 6.45
CA GLU A 43 5.39 5.52 7.01
C GLU A 43 4.35 6.61 6.83
N THR A 44 4.79 7.84 6.95
CA THR A 44 3.90 8.98 6.80
C THR A 44 3.31 9.01 5.40
N TRP A 45 4.12 8.85 4.39
CA TRP A 45 3.65 8.86 3.01
C TRP A 45 2.69 7.69 2.78
N PHE A 46 3.06 6.51 3.24
CA PHE A 46 2.22 5.33 3.10
C PHE A 46 0.83 5.60 3.71
N ASN A 47 0.81 6.15 4.90
CA ASN A 47 -0.45 6.44 5.59
C ASN A 47 -1.27 7.48 4.85
N LEU A 48 -0.63 8.48 4.27
CA LEU A 48 -1.34 9.49 3.51
C LEU A 48 -2.05 8.89 2.31
N ILE A 49 -1.40 7.97 1.62
CA ILE A 49 -2.01 7.31 0.48
C ILE A 49 -3.17 6.43 0.92
N VAL A 50 -2.98 5.69 1.99
CA VAL A 50 -4.01 4.79 2.49
C VAL A 50 -5.24 5.55 2.93
N ASN A 51 -5.05 6.69 3.59
CA ASN A 51 -6.15 7.46 4.12
C ASN A 51 -6.82 8.36 3.08
N ASP A 52 -6.27 8.42 1.93
CA ASP A 52 -6.84 9.25 0.86
C ASP A 52 -8.00 8.54 0.13
#